data_6dcc35069b74047c9f43a2e8ab047841
#
_entry.id   6dcc35069b74047c9f43a2e8ab047841
#
_cell.length_a   1.000
_cell.length_b   1.000
_cell.length_c   1.000
_cell.angle_alpha   90.00
_cell.angle_beta   90.00
_cell.angle_gamma   90.00
#
_symmetry.space_group_name_H-M   'P 1'
#
loop_
_entity.id
_entity.type
_entity.pdbx_description
1 polymer ?
#
loop_
_entity_poly.entity_id
_entity_poly.type
_entity_poly.pdbx_seq_one_letter_code
_entity_poly.pdbx_strand_id
1 'polypeptide(L)'
;MVNNKTIDARILSRMFLAGAKNLEAKKEWINELNVFPVPDGDTGTNMTMTIMAAAAEVGSLGEPDMESLAKAISSGSLRGARGNSGVILSQLLRGFTRSVKNSKELDAIDIAAAMEKGVETAYKAVMKPKEGTILTVAREAAAKAVELAETAEDLDTFFQSVIAHAEETLAKTPEMLPVLKEAGVVDSGGQGLLEVYHGAYDGFLGKEIDYTQFDKAKGPAVTKIDAQTEADIKFGYCTEFIILLNQPMSEETEHEFKKFLMSLGDSIAVSYTHLTLPTILRV
;
A
#
# COMPACT_ATOMS: atom_id res chain seq x y z
N MET A 1 -12.70 15.71 -26.26
CA MET A 1 -12.57 14.28 -25.94
C MET A 1 -11.42 14.18 -24.96
N VAL A 2 -11.69 13.65 -23.76
CA VAL A 2 -10.64 13.37 -22.78
C VAL A 2 -9.73 12.30 -23.40
N ASN A 3 -8.43 12.51 -23.40
CA ASN A 3 -7.49 11.51 -23.87
C ASN A 3 -7.47 10.37 -22.82
N ASN A 4 -8.20 9.29 -23.07
CA ASN A 4 -8.28 8.14 -22.15
C ASN A 4 -7.09 7.17 -22.32
N LYS A 5 -6.05 7.55 -23.08
CA LYS A 5 -4.89 6.67 -23.34
C LYS A 5 -3.69 6.97 -22.47
N THR A 6 -3.60 8.18 -21.94
CA THR A 6 -2.49 8.61 -21.09
C THR A 6 -2.98 9.45 -19.92
N ILE A 7 -2.23 9.46 -18.83
CA ILE A 7 -2.42 10.37 -17.69
C ILE A 7 -1.18 11.24 -17.47
N ASP A 8 -1.41 12.52 -17.24
CA ASP A 8 -0.37 13.48 -16.85
C ASP A 8 -0.24 13.57 -15.32
N ALA A 9 0.70 14.40 -14.85
CA ALA A 9 0.92 14.61 -13.42
C ALA A 9 -0.31 15.18 -12.70
N ARG A 10 -1.16 15.97 -13.35
CA ARG A 10 -2.38 16.53 -12.73
C ARG A 10 -3.42 15.46 -12.53
N ILE A 11 -3.62 14.59 -13.53
CA ILE A 11 -4.54 13.46 -13.41
C ILE A 11 -4.03 12.50 -12.32
N LEU A 12 -2.74 12.15 -12.34
CA LEU A 12 -2.14 11.27 -11.33
C LEU A 12 -2.24 11.85 -9.91
N SER A 13 -2.03 13.16 -9.74
CA SER A 13 -2.22 13.86 -8.47
C SER A 13 -3.66 13.73 -7.96
N ARG A 14 -4.64 13.97 -8.83
CA ARG A 14 -6.06 13.82 -8.52
C ARG A 14 -6.41 12.39 -8.13
N MET A 15 -5.92 11.40 -8.90
CA MET A 15 -6.09 9.99 -8.60
C MET A 15 -5.53 9.63 -7.21
N PHE A 16 -4.31 10.08 -6.93
CA PHE A 16 -3.65 9.81 -5.64
C PHE A 16 -4.42 10.44 -4.47
N LEU A 17 -4.83 11.70 -4.58
CA LEU A 17 -5.59 12.38 -3.53
C LEU A 17 -6.96 11.73 -3.30
N ALA A 18 -7.63 11.31 -4.37
CA ALA A 18 -8.90 10.61 -4.29
C ALA A 18 -8.76 9.24 -3.63
N GLY A 19 -7.71 8.47 -3.97
CA GLY A 19 -7.38 7.20 -3.31
C GLY A 19 -7.09 7.37 -1.83
N ALA A 20 -6.34 8.42 -1.45
CA ALA A 20 -6.03 8.71 -0.05
C ALA A 20 -7.32 9.04 0.76
N LYS A 21 -8.21 9.82 0.18
CA LYS A 21 -9.49 10.18 0.81
C LYS A 21 -10.43 8.99 0.94
N ASN A 22 -10.53 8.13 -0.07
CA ASN A 22 -11.36 6.94 0.00
C ASN A 22 -10.89 5.98 1.10
N LEU A 23 -9.57 5.79 1.22
CA LEU A 23 -8.98 5.01 2.31
C LEU A 23 -9.30 5.63 3.68
N GLU A 24 -9.15 6.96 3.84
CA GLU A 24 -9.46 7.69 5.08
C GLU A 24 -10.91 7.46 5.49
N ALA A 25 -11.85 7.57 4.54
CA ALA A 25 -13.27 7.40 4.79
C ALA A 25 -13.65 5.99 5.28
N LYS A 26 -12.86 4.98 4.90
CA LYS A 26 -13.14 3.57 5.23
C LYS A 26 -12.20 2.98 6.29
N LYS A 27 -11.36 3.80 6.93
CA LYS A 27 -10.32 3.34 7.86
C LYS A 27 -10.87 2.49 9.02
N GLU A 28 -12.01 2.86 9.61
CA GLU A 28 -12.58 2.14 10.75
C GLU A 28 -13.05 0.73 10.35
N TRP A 29 -13.69 0.62 9.20
CA TRP A 29 -14.06 -0.69 8.67
C TRP A 29 -12.84 -1.56 8.38
N ILE A 30 -11.76 -0.99 7.81
CA ILE A 30 -10.51 -1.71 7.57
C ILE A 30 -9.86 -2.14 8.89
N ASN A 31 -9.95 -1.32 9.95
CA ASN A 31 -9.50 -1.69 11.29
C ASN A 31 -10.25 -2.93 11.83
N GLU A 32 -11.57 -3.02 11.58
CA GLU A 32 -12.39 -4.18 11.99
C GLU A 32 -11.94 -5.50 11.33
N LEU A 33 -11.34 -5.44 10.12
CA LEU A 33 -10.83 -6.62 9.42
C LEU A 33 -9.46 -7.08 9.93
N ASN A 34 -8.79 -6.30 10.78
CA ASN A 34 -7.42 -6.56 11.20
C ASN A 34 -7.33 -7.69 12.21
N VAL A 35 -6.97 -8.87 11.74
CA VAL A 35 -6.76 -10.08 12.58
C VAL A 35 -5.35 -10.67 12.41
N PHE A 36 -4.55 -10.16 11.50
CA PHE A 36 -3.21 -10.65 11.19
C PHE A 36 -2.26 -9.48 10.85
N PRO A 37 -0.98 -9.53 11.29
CA PRO A 37 -0.32 -10.54 12.13
C PRO A 37 -0.70 -10.43 13.61
N VAL A 38 -1.20 -9.28 14.06
CA VAL A 38 -1.68 -9.02 15.41
C VAL A 38 -3.06 -8.36 15.31
N PRO A 39 -4.07 -8.80 16.05
CA PRO A 39 -5.43 -8.26 15.98
C PRO A 39 -5.57 -6.98 16.83
N ASP A 40 -4.73 -5.96 16.56
CA ASP A 40 -4.71 -4.68 17.27
C ASP A 40 -5.67 -3.64 16.69
N GLY A 41 -6.33 -3.97 15.55
CA GLY A 41 -7.36 -3.13 14.95
C GLY A 41 -6.83 -1.79 14.42
N ASP A 42 -5.59 -1.72 13.97
CA ASP A 42 -4.93 -0.47 13.60
C ASP A 42 -4.55 -0.35 12.12
N THR A 43 -4.75 -1.39 11.30
CA THR A 43 -4.34 -1.43 9.89
C THR A 43 -4.87 -0.23 9.08
N GLY A 44 -6.17 0.04 9.17
CA GLY A 44 -6.79 1.18 8.47
C GLY A 44 -6.24 2.52 8.94
N THR A 45 -6.02 2.67 10.23
CA THR A 45 -5.41 3.86 10.83
C THR A 45 -3.98 4.06 10.33
N ASN A 46 -3.16 3.02 10.37
CA ASN A 46 -1.76 3.06 9.95
C ASN A 46 -1.61 3.39 8.46
N MET A 47 -2.40 2.74 7.60
CA MET A 47 -2.39 3.02 6.17
C MET A 47 -2.88 4.45 5.88
N THR A 48 -3.94 4.91 6.56
CA THR A 48 -4.46 6.26 6.42
C THR A 48 -3.43 7.30 6.84
N MET A 49 -2.80 7.17 8.00
CA MET A 49 -1.76 8.10 8.44
C MET A 49 -0.60 8.17 7.44
N THR A 50 -0.23 7.02 6.87
CA THR A 50 0.84 6.93 5.89
C THR A 50 0.50 7.67 4.60
N ILE A 51 -0.66 7.40 4.00
CA ILE A 51 -1.04 8.01 2.72
C ILE A 51 -1.41 9.48 2.86
N MET A 52 -2.04 9.87 3.97
CA MET A 52 -2.44 11.26 4.23
C MET A 52 -1.23 12.17 4.46
N ALA A 53 -0.13 11.67 5.03
CA ALA A 53 1.13 12.41 5.11
C ALA A 53 1.67 12.76 3.70
N ALA A 54 1.57 11.85 2.75
CA ALA A 54 1.91 12.12 1.35
C ALA A 54 0.87 13.04 0.68
N ALA A 55 -0.41 12.84 0.94
CA ALA A 55 -1.48 13.67 0.38
C ALA A 55 -1.35 15.14 0.79
N ALA A 56 -0.93 15.42 2.02
CA ALA A 56 -0.66 16.77 2.47
C ALA A 56 0.47 17.44 1.66
N GLU A 57 1.53 16.71 1.33
CA GLU A 57 2.62 17.24 0.50
C GLU A 57 2.18 17.43 -0.95
N VAL A 58 1.45 16.47 -1.52
CA VAL A 58 0.87 16.57 -2.87
C VAL A 58 -0.09 17.76 -2.97
N GLY A 59 -0.97 17.95 -1.98
CA GLY A 59 -1.90 19.06 -1.94
C GLY A 59 -1.24 20.44 -1.86
N SER A 60 0.02 20.51 -1.41
CA SER A 60 0.79 21.76 -1.35
C SER A 60 1.50 22.13 -2.66
N LEU A 61 1.51 21.25 -3.68
CA LEU A 61 2.29 21.45 -4.92
C LEU A 61 1.61 22.37 -5.92
N GLY A 62 0.49 22.93 -5.79
CA GLY A 62 -0.17 23.78 -6.81
C GLY A 62 -0.31 23.05 -8.15
N GLU A 63 0.52 23.38 -9.13
CA GLU A 63 0.60 22.65 -10.42
C GLU A 63 1.82 21.70 -10.44
N PRO A 64 1.64 20.40 -10.12
CA PRO A 64 2.75 19.47 -10.08
C PRO A 64 3.20 19.04 -11.49
N ASP A 65 4.51 18.91 -11.67
CA ASP A 65 5.09 18.03 -12.67
C ASP A 65 5.28 16.61 -12.10
N MET A 66 5.63 15.66 -12.96
CA MET A 66 5.75 14.24 -12.53
C MET A 66 6.87 14.04 -11.50
N GLU A 67 7.98 14.80 -11.59
CA GLU A 67 9.11 14.68 -10.67
C GLU A 67 8.75 15.17 -9.26
N SER A 68 8.17 16.36 -9.17
CA SER A 68 7.74 16.94 -7.88
C SER A 68 6.64 16.11 -7.23
N LEU A 69 5.67 15.61 -8.02
CA LEU A 69 4.62 14.72 -7.56
C LEU A 69 5.19 13.39 -7.02
N ALA A 70 6.06 12.75 -7.80
CA ALA A 70 6.71 11.49 -7.39
C ALA A 70 7.51 11.66 -6.09
N LYS A 71 8.21 12.80 -5.95
CA LYS A 71 8.96 13.14 -4.74
C LYS A 71 8.03 13.34 -3.54
N ALA A 72 6.94 14.09 -3.70
CA ALA A 72 5.98 14.34 -2.62
C ALA A 72 5.32 13.04 -2.13
N ILE A 73 4.87 12.18 -3.05
CA ILE A 73 4.27 10.89 -2.71
C ILE A 73 5.29 9.99 -1.99
N SER A 74 6.49 9.82 -2.57
CA SER A 74 7.51 8.93 -2.02
C SER A 74 8.02 9.39 -0.66
N SER A 75 8.36 10.68 -0.52
CA SER A 75 8.91 11.23 0.72
C SER A 75 7.85 11.35 1.81
N GLY A 76 6.65 11.82 1.45
CA GLY A 76 5.55 12.00 2.38
C GLY A 76 5.08 10.67 2.98
N SER A 77 4.86 9.65 2.13
CA SER A 77 4.45 8.33 2.60
C SER A 77 5.53 7.67 3.47
N LEU A 78 6.80 7.86 3.15
CA LEU A 78 7.89 7.30 3.95
C LEU A 78 7.97 7.94 5.35
N ARG A 79 7.86 9.29 5.44
CA ARG A 79 7.85 9.98 6.74
C ARG A 79 6.61 9.69 7.56
N GLY A 80 5.48 9.48 6.89
CA GLY A 80 4.21 9.14 7.50
C GLY A 80 4.00 7.67 7.78
N ALA A 81 4.93 6.79 7.36
CA ALA A 81 4.75 5.35 7.49
C ALA A 81 4.53 4.94 8.94
N ARG A 82 3.47 4.16 9.16
CA ARG A 82 3.09 3.60 10.46
C ARG A 82 2.66 2.17 10.26
N GLY A 83 2.98 1.31 11.21
CA GLY A 83 2.61 -0.08 11.15
C GLY A 83 3.27 -0.84 10.00
N ASN A 84 3.21 -2.16 10.05
CA ASN A 84 3.64 -3.00 8.92
C ASN A 84 2.88 -2.63 7.64
N SER A 85 1.57 -2.41 7.75
CA SER A 85 0.70 -2.05 6.62
C SER A 85 1.09 -0.70 6.00
N GLY A 86 1.36 0.32 6.83
CA GLY A 86 1.81 1.62 6.35
C GLY A 86 3.20 1.57 5.71
N VAL A 87 4.15 0.81 6.30
CA VAL A 87 5.47 0.62 5.70
C VAL A 87 5.35 -0.05 4.33
N ILE A 88 4.56 -1.13 4.21
CA ILE A 88 4.36 -1.82 2.93
C ILE A 88 3.71 -0.87 1.90
N LEU A 89 2.66 -0.14 2.28
CA LEU A 89 2.03 0.85 1.41
C LEU A 89 3.04 1.91 0.96
N SER A 90 3.88 2.43 1.86
CA SER A 90 4.91 3.40 1.50
C SER A 90 5.93 2.84 0.50
N GLN A 91 6.27 1.55 0.58
CA GLN A 91 7.18 0.92 -0.36
C GLN A 91 6.54 0.65 -1.73
N LEU A 92 5.26 0.29 -1.77
CA LEU A 92 4.49 0.21 -3.01
C LEU A 92 4.48 1.56 -3.73
N LEU A 93 4.13 2.63 -3.01
CA LEU A 93 4.12 4.00 -3.54
C LEU A 93 5.52 4.44 -3.99
N ARG A 94 6.56 4.13 -3.21
CA ARG A 94 7.94 4.47 -3.53
C ARG A 94 8.45 3.78 -4.80
N GLY A 95 8.15 2.49 -4.97
CA GLY A 95 8.54 1.77 -6.17
C GLY A 95 7.82 2.31 -7.41
N PHE A 96 6.52 2.55 -7.30
CA PHE A 96 5.70 3.16 -8.33
C PHE A 96 6.28 4.53 -8.77
N THR A 97 6.47 5.43 -7.83
CA THR A 97 6.93 6.80 -8.11
C THR A 97 8.34 6.85 -8.68
N ARG A 98 9.23 5.93 -8.30
CA ARG A 98 10.57 5.81 -8.88
C ARG A 98 10.53 5.46 -10.38
N SER A 99 9.56 4.65 -10.80
CA SER A 99 9.38 4.27 -12.19
C SER A 99 8.94 5.47 -13.04
N VAL A 100 7.99 6.26 -12.53
CA VAL A 100 7.30 7.30 -13.33
C VAL A 100 7.92 8.70 -13.26
N LYS A 101 8.82 8.98 -12.34
CA LYS A 101 9.31 10.34 -12.03
C LYS A 101 9.87 11.13 -13.22
N ASN A 102 10.37 10.45 -14.24
CA ASN A 102 10.97 11.08 -15.42
C ASN A 102 10.01 11.11 -16.63
N SER A 103 8.80 10.56 -16.50
CA SER A 103 7.81 10.52 -17.57
C SER A 103 7.04 11.84 -17.63
N LYS A 104 6.58 12.22 -18.82
CA LYS A 104 5.68 13.37 -18.98
C LYS A 104 4.23 12.96 -18.85
N GLU A 105 3.91 11.83 -19.44
CA GLU A 105 2.61 11.17 -19.40
C GLU A 105 2.83 9.69 -19.20
N LEU A 106 1.82 8.97 -18.72
CA LEU A 106 1.86 7.53 -18.45
C LEU A 106 0.77 6.87 -19.27
N ASP A 107 1.12 5.88 -20.06
CA ASP A 107 0.19 4.95 -20.68
C ASP A 107 0.02 3.66 -19.84
N ALA A 108 -0.70 2.67 -20.37
CA ALA A 108 -0.92 1.40 -19.69
C ALA A 108 0.39 0.64 -19.41
N ILE A 109 1.37 0.72 -20.32
CA ILE A 109 2.67 0.05 -20.18
C ILE A 109 3.47 0.68 -19.05
N ASP A 110 3.51 2.01 -19.00
CA ASP A 110 4.21 2.76 -17.95
C ASP A 110 3.59 2.48 -16.56
N ILE A 111 2.25 2.45 -16.50
CA ILE A 111 1.51 2.17 -15.24
C ILE A 111 1.77 0.74 -14.78
N ALA A 112 1.71 -0.25 -15.67
CA ALA A 112 1.98 -1.65 -15.35
C ALA A 112 3.41 -1.83 -14.82
N ALA A 113 4.41 -1.28 -15.52
CA ALA A 113 5.81 -1.31 -15.08
C ALA A 113 6.01 -0.62 -13.73
N ALA A 114 5.29 0.48 -13.48
CA ALA A 114 5.35 1.17 -12.20
C ALA A 114 4.71 0.35 -11.07
N MET A 115 3.60 -0.34 -11.30
CA MET A 115 2.98 -1.24 -10.35
C MET A 115 3.91 -2.42 -10.01
N GLU A 116 4.52 -3.06 -11.01
CA GLU A 116 5.53 -4.11 -10.80
C GLU A 116 6.70 -3.62 -9.95
N LYS A 117 7.20 -2.41 -10.24
CA LYS A 117 8.29 -1.81 -9.46
C LYS A 117 7.89 -1.51 -8.03
N GLY A 118 6.63 -1.15 -7.80
CA GLY A 118 6.03 -1.02 -6.47
C GLY A 118 6.09 -2.33 -5.71
N VAL A 119 5.60 -3.41 -6.33
CA VAL A 119 5.59 -4.77 -5.76
C VAL A 119 7.01 -5.24 -5.44
N GLU A 120 7.94 -5.13 -6.40
CA GLU A 120 9.35 -5.49 -6.17
C GLU A 120 9.94 -4.78 -4.95
N THR A 121 9.66 -3.47 -4.83
CA THR A 121 10.17 -2.65 -3.74
C THR A 121 9.57 -3.08 -2.39
N ALA A 122 8.27 -3.36 -2.36
CA ALA A 122 7.58 -3.80 -1.14
C ALA A 122 8.03 -5.20 -0.69
N TYR A 123 8.16 -6.16 -1.61
CA TYR A 123 8.66 -7.50 -1.28
C TYR A 123 10.10 -7.47 -0.74
N LYS A 124 10.97 -6.59 -1.25
CA LYS A 124 12.32 -6.40 -0.71
C LYS A 124 12.35 -5.82 0.71
N ALA A 125 11.32 -5.07 1.09
CA ALA A 125 11.23 -4.47 2.41
C ALA A 125 10.73 -5.46 3.48
N VAL A 126 9.99 -6.49 3.09
CA VAL A 126 9.42 -7.48 4.01
C VAL A 126 10.32 -8.72 4.06
N MET A 127 10.85 -9.04 5.24
CA MET A 127 11.81 -10.14 5.40
C MET A 127 11.20 -11.53 5.21
N LYS A 128 9.92 -11.69 5.60
CA LYS A 128 9.17 -12.96 5.48
C LYS A 128 7.79 -12.66 4.89
N PRO A 129 7.68 -12.41 3.58
CA PRO A 129 6.40 -12.15 2.96
C PRO A 129 5.46 -13.35 3.13
N LYS A 130 4.21 -13.07 3.45
CA LYS A 130 3.15 -14.07 3.59
C LYS A 130 2.16 -13.93 2.45
N GLU A 131 1.75 -15.06 1.88
CA GLU A 131 0.67 -15.10 0.91
C GLU A 131 -0.69 -14.87 1.61
N GLY A 132 -1.64 -14.34 0.86
CA GLY A 132 -2.95 -13.94 1.40
C GLY A 132 -2.93 -12.60 2.11
N THR A 133 -1.97 -11.72 1.82
CA THR A 133 -1.83 -10.38 2.40
C THR A 133 -1.86 -9.29 1.33
N ILE A 134 -1.77 -8.03 1.75
CA ILE A 134 -1.61 -6.85 0.86
C ILE A 134 -0.57 -7.08 -0.25
N LEU A 135 0.52 -7.81 0.05
CA LEU A 135 1.56 -8.12 -0.93
C LEU A 135 1.04 -9.01 -2.05
N THR A 136 0.21 -9.99 -1.73
CA THR A 136 -0.43 -10.87 -2.72
C THR A 136 -1.39 -10.08 -3.60
N VAL A 137 -2.25 -9.25 -3.01
CA VAL A 137 -3.20 -8.41 -3.76
C VAL A 137 -2.44 -7.45 -4.68
N ALA A 138 -1.39 -6.80 -4.19
CA ALA A 138 -0.56 -5.91 -5.00
C ALA A 138 0.12 -6.64 -6.15
N ARG A 139 0.67 -7.83 -5.90
CA ARG A 139 1.36 -8.63 -6.93
C ARG A 139 0.41 -9.07 -8.04
N GLU A 140 -0.75 -9.61 -7.69
CA GLU A 140 -1.73 -10.08 -8.67
C GLU A 140 -2.33 -8.92 -9.47
N ALA A 141 -2.59 -7.76 -8.83
CA ALA A 141 -3.00 -6.55 -9.54
C ALA A 141 -1.93 -6.09 -10.56
N ALA A 142 -0.65 -6.07 -10.16
CA ALA A 142 0.44 -5.71 -11.06
C ALA A 142 0.63 -6.73 -12.19
N ALA A 143 0.52 -8.02 -11.90
CA ALA A 143 0.58 -9.08 -12.92
C ALA A 143 -0.54 -8.93 -13.96
N LYS A 144 -1.76 -8.62 -13.50
CA LYS A 144 -2.89 -8.34 -14.41
C LYS A 144 -2.68 -7.08 -15.23
N ALA A 145 -2.11 -6.04 -14.64
CA ALA A 145 -1.75 -4.82 -15.35
C ALA A 145 -0.73 -5.11 -16.48
N VAL A 146 0.31 -5.91 -16.20
CA VAL A 146 1.30 -6.31 -17.21
C VAL A 146 0.66 -7.16 -18.33
N GLU A 147 -0.21 -8.10 -17.98
CA GLU A 147 -0.93 -8.92 -18.96
C GLU A 147 -1.73 -8.08 -19.95
N LEU A 148 -2.35 -6.99 -19.48
CA LEU A 148 -3.23 -6.13 -20.29
C LEU A 148 -2.51 -4.97 -20.99
N ALA A 149 -1.32 -4.60 -20.55
CA ALA A 149 -0.64 -3.35 -20.90
C ALA A 149 -0.50 -3.13 -22.42
N GLU A 150 -0.12 -4.18 -23.18
CA GLU A 150 0.11 -4.07 -24.62
C GLU A 150 -1.19 -4.09 -25.43
N THR A 151 -2.30 -4.60 -24.86
CA THR A 151 -3.58 -4.80 -25.57
C THR A 151 -4.66 -3.84 -25.11
N ALA A 152 -4.39 -3.02 -24.10
CA ALA A 152 -5.34 -2.05 -23.59
C ALA A 152 -5.68 -0.98 -24.62
N GLU A 153 -6.94 -0.88 -25.00
CA GLU A 153 -7.41 0.14 -25.94
C GLU A 153 -7.48 1.53 -25.30
N ASP A 154 -7.81 1.56 -24.01
CA ASP A 154 -7.89 2.77 -23.16
C ASP A 154 -7.60 2.44 -21.70
N LEU A 155 -7.31 3.48 -20.91
CA LEU A 155 -7.02 3.35 -19.47
C LEU A 155 -8.26 3.07 -18.62
N ASP A 156 -9.46 3.39 -19.09
CA ASP A 156 -10.70 3.12 -18.36
C ASP A 156 -10.92 1.61 -18.23
N THR A 157 -10.96 0.89 -19.34
CA THR A 157 -11.08 -0.58 -19.37
C THR A 157 -9.90 -1.27 -18.67
N PHE A 158 -8.69 -0.71 -18.83
CA PHE A 158 -7.50 -1.21 -18.17
C PHE A 158 -7.64 -1.17 -16.64
N PHE A 159 -7.98 -0.01 -16.05
CA PHE A 159 -8.14 0.12 -14.61
C PHE A 159 -9.28 -0.74 -14.06
N GLN A 160 -10.43 -0.79 -14.73
CA GLN A 160 -11.54 -1.65 -14.32
C GLN A 160 -11.12 -3.12 -14.23
N SER A 161 -10.40 -3.62 -15.24
CA SER A 161 -9.94 -5.01 -15.26
C SER A 161 -8.90 -5.32 -14.18
N VAL A 162 -7.98 -4.41 -13.93
CA VAL A 162 -6.97 -4.55 -12.86
C VAL A 162 -7.63 -4.57 -11.49
N ILE A 163 -8.58 -3.65 -11.25
CA ILE A 163 -9.30 -3.55 -9.97
C ILE A 163 -10.15 -4.82 -9.76
N ALA A 164 -10.90 -5.26 -10.76
CA ALA A 164 -11.71 -6.48 -10.65
C ALA A 164 -10.85 -7.71 -10.30
N HIS A 165 -9.66 -7.83 -10.90
CA HIS A 165 -8.73 -8.91 -10.56
C HIS A 165 -8.16 -8.81 -9.14
N ALA A 166 -7.91 -7.58 -8.67
CA ALA A 166 -7.50 -7.33 -7.29
C ALA A 166 -8.61 -7.70 -6.29
N GLU A 167 -9.89 -7.41 -6.61
CA GLU A 167 -11.06 -7.82 -5.81
C GLU A 167 -11.18 -9.34 -5.71
N GLU A 168 -11.06 -10.05 -6.85
CA GLU A 168 -11.05 -11.50 -6.86
C GLU A 168 -9.93 -12.11 -6.03
N THR A 169 -8.74 -11.51 -6.09
CA THR A 169 -7.59 -11.93 -5.30
C THR A 169 -7.82 -11.69 -3.82
N LEU A 170 -8.33 -10.52 -3.45
CA LEU A 170 -8.67 -10.19 -2.06
C LEU A 170 -9.68 -11.19 -1.49
N ALA A 171 -10.72 -11.52 -2.24
CA ALA A 171 -11.73 -12.49 -1.82
C ALA A 171 -11.15 -13.90 -1.56
N LYS A 172 -10.01 -14.23 -2.16
CA LYS A 172 -9.30 -15.51 -1.99
C LYS A 172 -8.27 -15.49 -0.86
N THR A 173 -7.98 -14.35 -0.23
CA THR A 173 -6.99 -14.25 0.86
C THR A 173 -7.29 -15.18 2.05
N PRO A 174 -8.56 -15.45 2.43
CA PRO A 174 -8.86 -16.43 3.49
C PRO A 174 -8.48 -17.87 3.13
N GLU A 175 -8.39 -18.20 1.85
CA GLU A 175 -7.95 -19.53 1.42
C GLU A 175 -6.42 -19.70 1.50
N MET A 176 -5.69 -18.59 1.49
CA MET A 176 -4.23 -18.56 1.52
C MET A 176 -3.68 -18.40 2.94
N LEU A 177 -4.43 -17.75 3.84
CA LEU A 177 -4.01 -17.46 5.21
C LEU A 177 -5.09 -17.95 6.20
N PRO A 178 -4.86 -19.08 6.89
CA PRO A 178 -5.87 -19.76 7.72
C PRO A 178 -6.53 -18.86 8.76
N VAL A 179 -5.80 -17.96 9.42
CA VAL A 179 -6.34 -17.04 10.42
C VAL A 179 -7.43 -16.13 9.88
N LEU A 180 -7.35 -15.72 8.61
CA LEU A 180 -8.40 -14.93 7.95
C LEU A 180 -9.67 -15.76 7.76
N LYS A 181 -9.51 -17.04 7.40
CA LYS A 181 -10.61 -17.97 7.22
C LYS A 181 -11.32 -18.25 8.54
N GLU A 182 -10.58 -18.46 9.62
CA GLU A 182 -11.10 -18.67 10.97
C GLU A 182 -11.89 -17.46 11.47
N ALA A 183 -11.38 -16.25 11.20
CA ALA A 183 -12.06 -15.00 11.55
C ALA A 183 -13.22 -14.64 10.60
N GLY A 184 -13.33 -15.29 9.44
CA GLY A 184 -14.36 -15.00 8.45
C GLY A 184 -14.17 -13.63 7.75
N VAL A 185 -12.91 -13.17 7.61
CA VAL A 185 -12.56 -11.87 7.03
C VAL A 185 -11.56 -12.03 5.89
N VAL A 186 -11.44 -10.98 5.05
CA VAL A 186 -10.35 -10.83 4.08
C VAL A 186 -9.16 -10.09 4.71
N ASP A 187 -8.01 -10.07 4.03
CA ASP A 187 -6.86 -9.31 4.51
C ASP A 187 -7.14 -7.81 4.59
N SER A 188 -6.98 -7.24 5.78
CA SER A 188 -7.24 -5.81 6.05
C SER A 188 -6.33 -4.88 5.25
N GLY A 189 -5.05 -5.24 5.10
CA GLY A 189 -4.11 -4.48 4.29
C GLY A 189 -4.44 -4.53 2.80
N GLY A 190 -4.83 -5.70 2.29
CA GLY A 190 -5.32 -5.88 0.93
C GLY A 190 -6.60 -5.09 0.66
N GLN A 191 -7.54 -5.09 1.60
CA GLN A 191 -8.75 -4.26 1.53
C GLN A 191 -8.39 -2.78 1.46
N GLY A 192 -7.47 -2.32 2.32
CA GLY A 192 -7.02 -0.93 2.31
C GLY A 192 -6.37 -0.53 0.98
N LEU A 193 -5.56 -1.41 0.38
CA LEU A 193 -4.98 -1.18 -0.95
C LEU A 193 -6.04 -1.09 -2.03
N LEU A 194 -7.05 -1.97 -1.99
CA LEU A 194 -8.16 -1.96 -2.94
C LEU A 194 -8.96 -0.65 -2.84
N GLU A 195 -9.16 -0.13 -1.62
CA GLU A 195 -9.82 1.16 -1.44
C GLU A 195 -9.02 2.34 -2.02
N VAL A 196 -7.69 2.27 -1.98
CA VAL A 196 -6.84 3.24 -2.68
C VAL A 196 -7.05 3.12 -4.20
N TYR A 197 -7.13 1.92 -4.76
CA TYR A 197 -7.36 1.72 -6.19
C TYR A 197 -8.74 2.24 -6.63
N HIS A 198 -9.79 1.95 -5.89
CA HIS A 198 -11.15 2.47 -6.18
C HIS A 198 -11.17 4.00 -6.16
N GLY A 199 -10.63 4.63 -5.12
CA GLY A 199 -10.58 6.08 -5.04
C GLY A 199 -9.73 6.68 -6.16
N ALA A 200 -8.59 6.06 -6.50
CA ALA A 200 -7.75 6.50 -7.62
C ALA A 200 -8.51 6.43 -8.95
N TYR A 201 -9.25 5.37 -9.19
CA TYR A 201 -10.08 5.23 -10.38
C TYR A 201 -11.21 6.27 -10.45
N ASP A 202 -11.87 6.55 -9.34
CA ASP A 202 -12.86 7.65 -9.25
C ASP A 202 -12.21 9.01 -9.55
N GLY A 203 -10.99 9.23 -9.06
CA GLY A 203 -10.18 10.39 -9.40
C GLY A 203 -9.81 10.45 -10.88
N PHE A 204 -9.50 9.33 -11.52
CA PHE A 204 -9.28 9.24 -12.98
C PHE A 204 -10.53 9.68 -13.76
N LEU A 205 -11.69 9.18 -13.38
CA LEU A 205 -12.98 9.54 -14.00
C LEU A 205 -13.40 11.00 -13.73
N GLY A 206 -12.69 11.72 -12.84
CA GLY A 206 -13.04 13.10 -12.48
C GLY A 206 -14.32 13.22 -11.66
N LYS A 207 -14.72 12.16 -10.96
CA LYS A 207 -15.88 12.21 -10.07
C LYS A 207 -15.62 13.15 -8.91
N GLU A 208 -16.62 13.97 -8.57
CA GLU A 208 -16.65 14.66 -7.29
C GLU A 208 -16.99 13.62 -6.22
N ILE A 209 -16.08 13.41 -5.27
CA ILE A 209 -16.24 12.41 -4.23
C ILE A 209 -16.75 13.10 -2.97
N ASP A 210 -18.00 12.83 -2.60
CA ASP A 210 -18.56 13.23 -1.30
C ASP A 210 -18.22 12.16 -0.25
N TYR A 211 -17.16 12.41 0.50
CA TYR A 211 -16.66 11.49 1.52
C TYR A 211 -17.52 11.45 2.79
N THR A 212 -18.47 12.37 2.97
CA THR A 212 -19.34 12.42 4.17
C THR A 212 -20.36 11.28 4.20
N GLN A 213 -20.63 10.62 3.08
CA GLN A 213 -21.58 9.52 2.98
C GLN A 213 -21.00 8.15 3.38
N PHE A 214 -19.67 8.01 3.48
CA PHE A 214 -19.00 6.74 3.74
C PHE A 214 -18.96 6.32 5.21
N ASP A 215 -19.16 7.24 6.14
CA ASP A 215 -19.25 6.95 7.60
C ASP A 215 -20.36 5.94 8.00
N LYS A 216 -21.17 5.48 7.04
CA LYS A 216 -22.34 4.62 7.27
C LYS A 216 -22.26 3.24 6.62
N ALA A 217 -21.24 2.93 5.85
CA ALA A 217 -21.07 1.60 5.28
C ALA A 217 -20.60 0.63 6.38
N LYS A 218 -21.55 0.00 7.06
CA LYS A 218 -21.26 -1.14 7.93
C LYS A 218 -20.81 -2.29 7.03
N GLY A 219 -19.53 -2.62 7.11
CA GLY A 219 -19.01 -3.87 6.58
C GLY A 219 -19.71 -5.09 7.19
N PRO A 220 -19.50 -6.29 6.65
CA PRO A 220 -20.00 -7.51 7.23
C PRO A 220 -19.56 -7.60 8.70
N ALA A 221 -20.45 -8.08 9.57
CA ALA A 221 -20.14 -8.22 11.00
C ALA A 221 -18.94 -9.16 11.17
N VAL A 222 -17.85 -8.63 11.71
CA VAL A 222 -16.64 -9.41 12.03
C VAL A 222 -16.94 -10.30 13.24
N THR A 223 -16.71 -11.59 13.10
CA THR A 223 -16.79 -12.52 14.22
C THR A 223 -15.57 -12.25 15.13
N LYS A 224 -15.81 -11.93 16.41
CA LYS A 224 -14.71 -11.73 17.35
C LYS A 224 -13.85 -12.99 17.42
N ILE A 225 -12.53 -12.79 17.33
CA ILE A 225 -11.54 -13.87 17.46
C ILE A 225 -11.67 -14.51 18.84
N ASP A 226 -11.63 -15.84 18.86
CA ASP A 226 -11.71 -16.63 20.07
C ASP A 226 -10.40 -16.50 20.87
N ALA A 227 -10.49 -16.63 22.19
CA ALA A 227 -9.36 -16.54 23.13
C ALA A 227 -8.21 -17.53 22.83
N GLN A 228 -8.45 -18.52 21.99
CA GLN A 228 -7.47 -19.49 21.53
C GLN A 228 -6.48 -18.92 20.52
N THR A 229 -6.92 -17.98 19.69
CA THR A 229 -6.06 -17.29 18.70
C THR A 229 -5.12 -16.28 19.39
N GLU A 230 -5.54 -15.69 20.51
CA GLU A 230 -4.66 -14.87 21.37
C GLU A 230 -3.52 -15.68 22.00
N ALA A 231 -3.75 -16.96 22.28
CA ALA A 231 -2.77 -17.83 22.94
C ALA A 231 -1.60 -18.23 22.00
N ASP A 232 -1.78 -18.15 20.67
CA ASP A 232 -0.77 -18.49 19.69
C ASP A 232 0.14 -17.30 19.28
N ILE A 233 -0.14 -16.09 19.80
CA ILE A 233 0.71 -14.90 19.57
C ILE A 233 1.96 -15.04 20.42
N LYS A 234 3.07 -15.41 19.79
CA LYS A 234 4.37 -15.57 20.44
C LYS A 234 5.03 -14.23 20.80
N PHE A 235 4.82 -13.20 19.99
CA PHE A 235 5.38 -11.87 20.14
C PHE A 235 4.25 -10.85 20.15
N GLY A 236 3.90 -10.33 21.33
CA GLY A 236 2.75 -9.45 21.54
C GLY A 236 3.03 -7.96 21.40
N TYR A 237 4.23 -7.57 20.93
CA TYR A 237 4.63 -6.17 20.81
C TYR A 237 5.04 -5.84 19.36
N CYS A 238 4.59 -4.68 18.90
CA CYS A 238 5.08 -4.06 17.67
C CYS A 238 6.02 -2.92 18.05
N THR A 239 7.31 -3.05 17.71
CA THR A 239 8.34 -2.07 18.05
C THR A 239 8.82 -1.36 16.81
N GLU A 240 8.78 -0.03 16.81
CA GLU A 240 9.33 0.81 15.75
C GLU A 240 10.55 1.55 16.26
N PHE A 241 11.59 1.63 15.42
CA PHE A 241 12.73 2.49 15.70
C PHE A 241 13.38 2.99 14.42
N ILE A 242 14.10 4.09 14.54
CA ILE A 242 14.82 4.75 13.47
C ILE A 242 16.30 4.74 13.81
N ILE A 243 17.11 4.19 12.91
CA ILE A 243 18.57 4.22 13.07
C ILE A 243 19.14 5.28 12.16
N LEU A 244 19.82 6.26 12.77
CA LEU A 244 20.65 7.25 12.07
C LEU A 244 22.06 6.68 11.95
N LEU A 245 22.48 6.37 10.73
CA LEU A 245 23.82 5.87 10.46
C LEU A 245 24.77 7.02 10.22
N ASN A 246 25.91 7.02 10.91
CA ASN A 246 26.99 7.99 10.68
C ASN A 246 27.77 7.69 9.39
N GLN A 247 27.71 6.44 8.91
CA GLN A 247 28.31 5.97 7.66
C GLN A 247 27.38 4.96 7.00
N PRO A 248 27.42 4.81 5.67
CA PRO A 248 26.67 3.77 4.98
C PRO A 248 26.98 2.39 5.56
N MET A 249 25.96 1.58 5.80
CA MET A 249 26.12 0.20 6.24
C MET A 249 26.50 -0.68 5.05
N SER A 250 27.45 -1.60 5.24
CA SER A 250 27.77 -2.59 4.22
C SER A 250 26.62 -3.61 4.09
N GLU A 251 26.47 -4.23 2.93
CA GLU A 251 25.46 -5.28 2.71
C GLU A 251 25.59 -6.43 3.71
N GLU A 252 26.82 -6.79 4.09
CA GLU A 252 27.10 -7.84 5.06
C GLU A 252 26.61 -7.46 6.46
N THR A 253 26.95 -6.27 6.93
CA THR A 253 26.51 -5.74 8.24
C THR A 253 24.99 -5.59 8.29
N GLU A 254 24.39 -5.15 7.19
CA GLU A 254 22.94 -5.07 7.05
C GLU A 254 22.28 -6.46 7.17
N HIS A 255 22.84 -7.45 6.49
CA HIS A 255 22.36 -8.83 6.54
C HIS A 255 22.46 -9.41 7.95
N GLU A 256 23.58 -9.22 8.63
CA GLU A 256 23.78 -9.68 10.00
C GLU A 256 22.81 -9.02 10.97
N PHE A 257 22.59 -7.71 10.81
CA PHE A 257 21.65 -6.98 11.64
C PHE A 257 20.20 -7.43 11.43
N LYS A 258 19.79 -7.65 10.19
CA LYS A 258 18.48 -8.24 9.86
C LYS A 258 18.32 -9.62 10.50
N LYS A 259 19.35 -10.46 10.41
CA LYS A 259 19.38 -11.80 11.01
C LYS A 259 19.24 -11.74 12.55
N PHE A 260 19.91 -10.78 13.19
CA PHE A 260 19.76 -10.55 14.61
C PHE A 260 18.33 -10.17 14.97
N LEU A 261 17.73 -9.23 14.25
CA LEU A 261 16.34 -8.83 14.50
C LEU A 261 15.34 -9.96 14.29
N MET A 262 15.58 -10.83 13.29
CA MET A 262 14.76 -12.03 13.06
C MET A 262 14.83 -13.03 14.22
N SER A 263 15.83 -12.96 15.10
CA SER A 263 15.88 -13.75 16.32
C SER A 263 15.03 -13.20 17.45
N LEU A 264 14.63 -11.92 17.35
CA LEU A 264 13.85 -11.21 18.38
C LEU A 264 12.35 -11.16 18.05
N GLY A 265 11.96 -11.37 16.81
CA GLY A 265 10.57 -11.26 16.36
C GLY A 265 10.28 -12.08 15.11
N ASP A 266 9.03 -12.16 14.71
CA ASP A 266 8.56 -12.96 13.58
C ASP A 266 8.09 -12.13 12.37
N SER A 267 7.86 -10.83 12.56
CA SER A 267 7.45 -9.90 11.50
C SER A 267 8.40 -8.69 11.47
N ILE A 268 9.13 -8.52 10.37
CA ILE A 268 10.09 -7.44 10.21
C ILE A 268 9.88 -6.77 8.86
N ALA A 269 9.67 -5.44 8.87
CA ALA A 269 9.66 -4.61 7.69
C ALA A 269 10.75 -3.54 7.80
N VAL A 270 11.58 -3.41 6.76
CA VAL A 270 12.72 -2.50 6.73
C VAL A 270 12.59 -1.54 5.56
N SER A 271 12.77 -0.24 5.82
CA SER A 271 12.81 0.79 4.80
C SER A 271 14.13 1.55 4.84
N TYR A 272 14.71 1.81 3.67
CA TYR A 272 15.95 2.56 3.53
C TYR A 272 15.75 3.86 2.78
N THR A 273 16.51 4.88 3.18
CA THR A 273 16.65 6.08 2.39
C THR A 273 18.13 6.23 1.99
N HIS A 274 18.40 6.44 0.71
CA HIS A 274 19.75 6.74 0.24
C HIS A 274 20.17 8.19 0.48
N LEU A 275 19.31 9.00 1.04
CA LEU A 275 19.54 10.40 1.36
C LEU A 275 19.28 10.57 2.86
N THR A 276 20.32 10.69 3.64
CA THR A 276 20.42 11.29 5.00
C THR A 276 19.16 11.33 5.91
N LEU A 277 18.15 10.51 5.66
CA LEU A 277 16.96 10.36 6.47
C LEU A 277 16.96 8.99 7.17
N PRO A 278 16.35 8.91 8.35
CA PRO A 278 16.44 7.75 9.23
C PRO A 278 15.89 6.48 8.60
N THR A 279 16.54 5.38 8.89
CA THR A 279 16.03 4.03 8.60
C THR A 279 14.95 3.68 9.63
N ILE A 280 13.75 3.36 9.19
CA ILE A 280 12.69 2.87 10.07
C ILE A 280 12.76 1.35 10.07
N LEU A 281 12.99 0.76 11.21
CA LEU A 281 12.96 -0.67 11.43
C LEU A 281 11.78 -1.01 12.34
N ARG A 282 10.95 -1.98 11.92
CA ARG A 282 9.91 -2.54 12.77
C ARG A 282 10.27 -3.98 13.15
N VAL A 283 10.20 -4.28 14.41
CA VAL A 283 10.34 -5.62 14.98
C VAL A 283 9.05 -6.01 15.64
#